data_1395a2048699d0be187174f0bdaf2616
#
_entry.id   1395a2048699d0be187174f0bdaf2616
#
_cell.length_a   1.000
_cell.length_b   1.000
_cell.length_c   1.000
_cell.angle_alpha   90.00
_cell.angle_beta   90.00
_cell.angle_gamma   90.00
#
_symmetry.space_group_name_H-M   'P 1'
#
loop_
_entity.id
_entity.type
_entity.pdbx_description
1 polymer ?
#
loop_
_entity_poly.entity_id
_entity_poly.type
_entity_poly.pdbx_seq_one_letter_code
_entity_poly.pdbx_strand_id
1 'polypeptide(L)'
;MSAPLTPEQKRLFGIFHPHAAIKQAIAFSNGTRFAYYTRAETAACILKNKQIWMRKSMCMNDFSEVQHGLNCLYAAYRSEIGNRFRSVLDRLFDGLRSEIEELFNGWTGHMRTDTYLTCVSEHKVKEDILGRLSMWRAYGGTNGVALVMNNASFQATEPSDVLKIYASPVAYFDEKEFAEKFEEVVNKIENEVDFLKQQGREEIRSRIFRMLAFAVLCTKHPGFAEEVEWRVIHCPWWENSPHLLKETEVIQGVPQPVYKIPLQDIPEKGLTGITIPALVDRIIIGPTRDPLAIAEGFADLLAKAGVEQLNGKIFISNIPLRQ
;
A
#
# COMPACT_ATOMS: atom_id res chain seq x y z
N MET A 1 12.04 9.69 -10.12
CA MET A 1 11.75 8.26 -10.39
C MET A 1 12.93 7.45 -9.87
N SER A 2 12.66 6.45 -9.01
CA SER A 2 13.68 5.48 -8.62
C SER A 2 14.22 4.77 -9.88
N ALA A 3 15.50 4.37 -9.86
CA ALA A 3 16.09 3.62 -10.96
C ALA A 3 15.29 2.33 -11.20
N PRO A 4 15.16 1.88 -12.46
CA PRO A 4 14.48 0.61 -12.73
C PRO A 4 15.24 -0.54 -12.06
N LEU A 5 14.50 -1.51 -11.52
CA LEU A 5 15.10 -2.70 -10.91
C LEU A 5 16.05 -3.42 -11.88
N THR A 6 17.19 -3.87 -11.37
CA THR A 6 18.07 -4.76 -12.09
C THR A 6 17.38 -6.10 -12.37
N PRO A 7 17.86 -6.88 -13.37
CA PRO A 7 17.32 -8.23 -13.61
C PRO A 7 17.37 -9.12 -12.36
N GLU A 8 18.41 -9.00 -11.56
CA GLU A 8 18.62 -9.72 -10.31
C GLU A 8 17.59 -9.32 -9.24
N GLN A 9 17.38 -8.01 -9.03
CA GLN A 9 16.34 -7.51 -8.12
C GLN A 9 14.93 -7.97 -8.55
N LYS A 10 14.63 -7.96 -9.86
CA LYS A 10 13.37 -8.48 -10.38
C LYS A 10 13.20 -9.98 -10.10
N ARG A 11 14.27 -10.77 -10.25
CA ARG A 11 14.26 -12.20 -9.94
C ARG A 11 13.99 -12.43 -8.46
N LEU A 12 14.71 -11.77 -7.56
CA LEU A 12 14.50 -11.84 -6.12
C LEU A 12 13.07 -11.43 -5.73
N PHE A 13 12.56 -10.34 -6.29
CA PHE A 13 11.19 -9.90 -6.05
C PHE A 13 10.16 -10.93 -6.52
N GLY A 14 10.37 -11.55 -7.68
CA GLY A 14 9.53 -12.63 -8.22
C GLY A 14 9.59 -13.94 -7.43
N ILE A 15 10.67 -14.22 -6.69
CA ILE A 15 10.79 -15.36 -5.79
C ILE A 15 10.01 -15.11 -4.49
N PHE A 16 10.28 -13.99 -3.81
CA PHE A 16 9.75 -13.73 -2.48
C PHE A 16 8.35 -13.09 -2.47
N HIS A 17 7.97 -12.36 -3.53
CA HIS A 17 6.69 -11.65 -3.63
C HIS A 17 5.97 -11.90 -4.98
N PRO A 18 5.74 -13.17 -5.39
CA PRO A 18 5.22 -13.49 -6.74
C PRO A 18 3.87 -12.83 -7.03
N HIS A 19 2.95 -12.81 -6.06
CA HIS A 19 1.65 -12.17 -6.22
C HIS A 19 1.80 -10.66 -6.48
N ALA A 20 2.60 -9.97 -5.68
CA ALA A 20 2.83 -8.54 -5.84
C ALA A 20 3.54 -8.23 -7.18
N ALA A 21 4.52 -9.05 -7.57
CA ALA A 21 5.24 -8.89 -8.83
C ALA A 21 4.30 -8.97 -10.05
N ILE A 22 3.39 -9.94 -10.08
CA ILE A 22 2.40 -10.10 -11.15
C ILE A 22 1.43 -8.91 -11.17
N LYS A 23 0.87 -8.55 -10.01
CA LYS A 23 -0.09 -7.43 -9.90
C LYS A 23 0.53 -6.09 -10.29
N GLN A 24 1.76 -5.82 -9.86
CA GLN A 24 2.50 -4.62 -10.24
C GLN A 24 2.75 -4.57 -11.74
N ALA A 25 3.24 -5.68 -12.34
CA ALA A 25 3.49 -5.73 -13.77
C ALA A 25 2.22 -5.42 -14.59
N ILE A 26 1.08 -5.99 -14.19
CA ILE A 26 -0.22 -5.74 -14.83
C ILE A 26 -0.64 -4.28 -14.65
N ALA A 27 -0.58 -3.74 -13.43
CA ALA A 27 -0.99 -2.37 -13.15
C ALA A 27 -0.17 -1.36 -13.95
N PHE A 28 1.13 -1.57 -14.06
CA PHE A 28 2.02 -0.66 -14.76
C PHE A 28 1.91 -0.77 -16.28
N SER A 29 1.80 -1.97 -16.83
CA SER A 29 1.61 -2.16 -18.28
C SER A 29 0.29 -1.56 -18.77
N ASN A 30 -0.74 -1.59 -17.92
CA ASN A 30 -2.06 -1.04 -18.24
C ASN A 30 -2.19 0.46 -17.92
N GLY A 31 -1.16 1.11 -17.39
CA GLY A 31 -1.26 2.51 -16.96
C GLY A 31 -2.32 2.72 -15.86
N THR A 32 -2.51 1.71 -14.98
CA THR A 32 -3.53 1.75 -13.93
C THR A 32 -3.32 2.95 -13.04
N ARG A 33 -4.35 3.77 -12.85
CA ARG A 33 -4.38 4.87 -11.89
C ARG A 33 -4.88 4.36 -10.53
N PHE A 34 -4.71 5.18 -9.50
CA PHE A 34 -5.13 4.86 -8.14
C PHE A 34 -6.03 5.94 -7.59
N ALA A 35 -7.10 5.56 -6.91
CA ALA A 35 -8.05 6.49 -6.29
C ALA A 35 -7.99 6.42 -4.77
N TYR A 36 -7.83 7.56 -4.14
CA TYR A 36 -7.96 7.73 -2.70
C TYR A 36 -9.38 8.21 -2.38
N TYR A 37 -10.23 7.28 -1.94
CA TYR A 37 -11.61 7.58 -1.56
C TYR A 37 -11.64 8.08 -0.12
N THR A 38 -12.26 9.26 0.09
CA THR A 38 -12.33 9.89 1.41
C THR A 38 -13.46 10.92 1.47
N ARG A 39 -13.57 11.62 2.60
CA ARG A 39 -14.49 12.75 2.75
C ARG A 39 -13.90 14.01 2.13
N ALA A 40 -14.77 14.93 1.67
CA ALA A 40 -14.36 16.20 1.07
C ALA A 40 -13.43 17.02 2.00
N GLU A 41 -13.71 17.05 3.30
CA GLU A 41 -12.87 17.73 4.28
C GLU A 41 -11.43 17.18 4.32
N THR A 42 -11.29 15.84 4.30
CA THR A 42 -9.97 15.21 4.29
C THR A 42 -9.22 15.47 2.98
N ALA A 43 -9.92 15.35 1.83
CA ALA A 43 -9.33 15.66 0.53
C ALA A 43 -8.90 17.13 0.43
N ALA A 44 -9.69 18.06 0.96
CA ALA A 44 -9.34 19.47 1.00
C ALA A 44 -8.11 19.73 1.89
N CYS A 45 -8.02 19.07 3.06
CA CYS A 45 -6.82 19.12 3.91
C CYS A 45 -5.57 18.60 3.20
N ILE A 46 -5.68 17.49 2.45
CA ILE A 46 -4.56 16.94 1.66
C ILE A 46 -4.05 17.97 0.66
N LEU A 47 -4.94 18.58 -0.13
CA LEU A 47 -4.55 19.57 -1.14
C LEU A 47 -3.99 20.84 -0.52
N LYS A 48 -4.61 21.35 0.56
CA LYS A 48 -4.20 22.58 1.24
C LYS A 48 -2.83 22.44 1.91
N ASN A 49 -2.63 21.33 2.62
CA ASN A 49 -1.41 21.11 3.40
C ASN A 49 -0.34 20.37 2.59
N LYS A 50 -0.65 19.90 1.38
CA LYS A 50 0.26 19.14 0.51
C LYS A 50 0.86 17.92 1.24
N GLN A 51 0.01 17.15 1.93
CA GLN A 51 0.42 16.00 2.73
C GLN A 51 -0.66 14.91 2.71
N ILE A 52 -0.24 13.65 2.64
CA ILE A 52 -1.10 12.49 2.88
C ILE A 52 -0.70 11.85 4.20
N TRP A 53 -1.67 11.53 5.05
CA TRP A 53 -1.41 10.93 6.35
C TRP A 53 -1.45 9.42 6.30
N MET A 54 -0.43 8.79 6.87
CA MET A 54 -0.43 7.38 7.20
C MET A 54 -0.86 7.22 8.66
N ARG A 55 -1.88 6.40 8.89
CA ARG A 55 -2.43 6.09 10.21
C ARG A 55 -1.93 4.74 10.69
N LYS A 56 -1.94 4.54 12.01
CA LYS A 56 -1.68 3.21 12.57
C LYS A 56 -2.69 2.20 12.04
N SER A 57 -2.22 1.01 11.68
CA SER A 57 -3.06 -0.10 11.19
C SER A 57 -4.20 -0.41 12.17
N MET A 58 -3.92 -0.40 13.48
CA MET A 58 -4.92 -0.62 14.53
C MET A 58 -5.99 0.48 14.64
N CYS A 59 -5.77 1.67 14.04
CA CYS A 59 -6.73 2.77 13.99
C CYS A 59 -7.51 2.83 12.67
N MET A 60 -7.31 1.87 11.79
CA MET A 60 -8.08 1.74 10.55
C MET A 60 -9.45 1.10 10.82
N ASN A 61 -10.35 1.18 9.85
CA ASN A 61 -11.74 0.70 10.01
C ASN A 61 -11.83 -0.80 10.33
N ASP A 62 -10.86 -1.57 9.89
CA ASP A 62 -10.77 -3.01 10.20
C ASP A 62 -9.41 -3.33 10.83
N PHE A 63 -9.35 -3.23 12.16
CA PHE A 63 -8.15 -3.59 12.92
C PHE A 63 -7.88 -5.12 12.88
N SER A 64 -8.87 -5.91 12.47
CA SER A 64 -8.76 -7.38 12.37
C SER A 64 -7.92 -7.83 11.17
N GLU A 65 -7.61 -6.94 10.22
CA GLU A 65 -6.89 -7.29 8.98
C GLU A 65 -5.49 -7.85 9.26
N VAL A 66 -4.71 -7.22 10.14
CA VAL A 66 -3.39 -7.75 10.52
C VAL A 66 -3.52 -9.11 11.21
N GLN A 67 -4.58 -9.28 12.01
CA GLN A 67 -4.85 -10.58 12.66
C GLN A 67 -5.24 -11.65 11.62
N HIS A 68 -6.02 -11.29 10.58
CA HIS A 68 -6.34 -12.21 9.49
C HIS A 68 -5.07 -12.70 8.78
N GLY A 69 -4.19 -11.80 8.38
CA GLY A 69 -2.90 -12.15 7.76
C GLY A 69 -2.03 -13.04 8.68
N LEU A 70 -1.98 -12.73 9.99
CA LEU A 70 -1.27 -13.58 10.97
C LEU A 70 -1.89 -14.97 11.07
N ASN A 71 -3.22 -15.08 11.10
CA ASN A 71 -3.90 -16.38 11.19
C ASN A 71 -3.59 -17.24 9.96
N CYS A 72 -3.69 -16.67 8.76
CA CYS A 72 -3.34 -17.34 7.51
C CYS A 72 -1.87 -17.82 7.52
N LEU A 73 -0.94 -16.95 7.90
CA LEU A 73 0.48 -17.30 7.97
C LEU A 73 0.74 -18.39 9.01
N TYR A 74 0.17 -18.29 10.21
CA TYR A 74 0.35 -19.32 11.24
C TYR A 74 -0.22 -20.67 10.85
N ALA A 75 -1.40 -20.70 10.18
CA ALA A 75 -1.98 -21.91 9.66
C ALA A 75 -1.05 -22.59 8.64
N ALA A 76 -0.57 -21.82 7.64
CA ALA A 76 0.36 -22.32 6.64
C ALA A 76 1.72 -22.74 7.25
N TYR A 77 2.25 -21.98 8.20
CA TYR A 77 3.54 -22.28 8.84
C TYR A 77 3.51 -23.55 9.70
N ARG A 78 2.36 -23.90 10.28
CA ARG A 78 2.16 -25.13 11.07
C ARG A 78 1.87 -26.37 10.22
N SER A 79 1.62 -26.20 8.94
CA SER A 79 1.32 -27.30 8.01
C SER A 79 2.59 -27.99 7.49
N GLU A 80 2.42 -28.98 6.60
CA GLU A 80 3.51 -29.63 5.88
C GLU A 80 4.32 -28.64 5.02
N ILE A 81 3.63 -27.65 4.42
CA ILE A 81 4.29 -26.59 3.66
C ILE A 81 5.27 -25.81 4.54
N GLY A 82 4.87 -25.51 5.78
CA GLY A 82 5.73 -24.87 6.78
C GLY A 82 6.94 -25.73 7.17
N ASN A 83 6.80 -27.07 7.20
CA ASN A 83 7.94 -27.98 7.42
C ASN A 83 8.95 -27.87 6.27
N ARG A 84 8.48 -27.85 5.04
CA ARG A 84 9.33 -27.66 3.85
C ARG A 84 10.01 -26.29 3.88
N PHE A 85 9.26 -25.23 4.23
CA PHE A 85 9.83 -23.88 4.37
C PHE A 85 10.97 -23.86 5.40
N ARG A 86 10.76 -24.41 6.59
CA ARG A 86 11.81 -24.51 7.63
C ARG A 86 13.04 -25.26 7.12
N SER A 87 12.83 -26.39 6.43
CA SER A 87 13.90 -27.20 5.89
C SER A 87 14.72 -26.46 4.82
N VAL A 88 14.07 -25.67 3.95
CA VAL A 88 14.80 -24.91 2.93
C VAL A 88 15.59 -23.75 3.54
N LEU A 89 15.12 -23.14 4.64
CA LEU A 89 15.89 -22.11 5.35
C LEU A 89 17.20 -22.67 5.92
N ASP A 90 17.16 -23.87 6.55
CA ASP A 90 18.34 -24.53 7.07
C ASP A 90 19.29 -24.98 5.92
N ARG A 91 18.75 -25.32 4.74
CA ARG A 91 19.55 -25.60 3.53
C ARG A 91 20.22 -24.36 2.95
N LEU A 92 19.56 -23.18 3.03
CA LEU A 92 20.14 -21.92 2.55
C LEU A 92 21.36 -21.53 3.40
N PHE A 93 21.18 -21.40 4.69
CA PHE A 93 22.26 -21.06 5.61
C PHE A 93 21.99 -21.70 6.96
N ASP A 94 23.03 -22.27 7.56
CA ASP A 94 22.95 -22.89 8.89
C ASP A 94 22.41 -21.91 9.94
N GLY A 95 21.39 -22.33 10.71
CA GLY A 95 20.73 -21.51 11.72
C GLY A 95 19.81 -20.38 11.20
N LEU A 96 19.65 -20.20 9.89
CA LEU A 96 18.79 -19.14 9.32
C LEU A 96 17.34 -19.29 9.78
N ARG A 97 16.84 -20.50 9.91
CA ARG A 97 15.50 -20.77 10.44
C ARG A 97 15.30 -20.13 11.81
N SER A 98 16.17 -20.42 12.77
CA SER A 98 16.04 -19.90 14.13
C SER A 98 16.08 -18.38 14.16
N GLU A 99 16.97 -17.76 13.38
CA GLU A 99 17.04 -16.30 13.27
C GLU A 99 15.74 -15.70 12.71
N ILE A 100 15.14 -16.29 11.70
CA ILE A 100 13.88 -15.82 11.11
C ILE A 100 12.73 -15.96 12.10
N GLU A 101 12.65 -17.10 12.81
CA GLU A 101 11.62 -17.32 13.84
C GLU A 101 11.75 -16.32 15.00
N GLU A 102 12.96 -16.05 15.49
CA GLU A 102 13.23 -15.05 16.52
C GLU A 102 12.88 -13.64 16.07
N LEU A 103 13.33 -13.25 14.88
CA LEU A 103 13.00 -11.95 14.29
C LEU A 103 11.49 -11.77 14.15
N PHE A 104 10.81 -12.74 13.55
CA PHE A 104 9.37 -12.64 13.30
C PHE A 104 8.59 -12.55 14.61
N ASN A 105 8.90 -13.40 15.60
CA ASN A 105 8.27 -13.38 16.91
C ASN A 105 8.54 -12.06 17.65
N GLY A 106 9.76 -11.54 17.60
CA GLY A 106 10.16 -10.28 18.23
C GLY A 106 9.42 -9.06 17.64
N TRP A 107 9.15 -9.07 16.33
CA TRP A 107 8.51 -7.93 15.64
C TRP A 107 6.99 -8.05 15.47
N THR A 108 6.37 -9.19 15.75
CA THR A 108 4.91 -9.39 15.58
C THR A 108 4.09 -8.35 16.34
N GLY A 109 4.51 -7.97 17.54
CA GLY A 109 3.87 -6.91 18.31
C GLY A 109 3.87 -5.57 17.58
N HIS A 110 5.01 -5.18 17.01
CA HIS A 110 5.17 -3.93 16.26
C HIS A 110 4.36 -3.94 14.94
N MET A 111 4.29 -5.08 14.24
CA MET A 111 3.44 -5.23 13.05
C MET A 111 1.98 -4.88 13.35
N ARG A 112 1.47 -5.27 14.53
CA ARG A 112 0.10 -5.02 14.96
C ARG A 112 -0.15 -3.60 15.44
N THR A 113 0.81 -2.99 16.13
CA THR A 113 0.56 -1.76 16.89
C THR A 113 1.32 -0.53 16.39
N ASP A 114 2.38 -0.72 15.59
CA ASP A 114 3.26 0.38 15.18
C ASP A 114 3.58 0.39 13.69
N THR A 115 2.72 -0.20 12.88
CA THR A 115 2.72 -0.08 11.41
C THR A 115 1.76 1.03 11.01
N TYR A 116 2.22 1.90 10.12
CA TYR A 116 1.46 3.03 9.59
C TYR A 116 1.18 2.80 8.11
N LEU A 117 -0.05 3.08 7.69
CA LEU A 117 -0.44 2.88 6.30
C LEU A 117 -1.47 3.90 5.83
N THR A 118 -1.50 4.10 4.53
CA THR A 118 -2.58 4.72 3.79
C THR A 118 -2.94 3.83 2.61
N CYS A 119 -4.22 3.80 2.24
CA CYS A 119 -4.74 2.87 1.25
C CYS A 119 -5.29 3.62 0.06
N VAL A 120 -5.03 3.08 -1.12
CA VAL A 120 -5.61 3.53 -2.38
C VAL A 120 -6.22 2.35 -3.11
N SER A 121 -7.15 2.60 -4.00
CA SER A 121 -7.83 1.58 -4.79
C SER A 121 -7.41 1.69 -6.26
N GLU A 122 -7.19 0.57 -6.95
CA GLU A 122 -7.03 0.61 -8.41
C GLU A 122 -8.24 1.30 -9.04
N HIS A 123 -7.96 2.24 -9.94
CA HIS A 123 -8.96 3.03 -10.63
C HIS A 123 -9.03 2.66 -12.12
N LYS A 124 -10.18 2.18 -12.55
CA LYS A 124 -10.43 1.78 -13.94
C LYS A 124 -11.01 2.93 -14.75
N VAL A 125 -10.74 2.97 -16.07
CA VAL A 125 -11.27 4.00 -16.98
C VAL A 125 -12.80 4.13 -16.90
N LYS A 126 -13.53 3.02 -16.73
CA LYS A 126 -15.00 3.06 -16.57
C LYS A 126 -15.48 3.77 -15.30
N GLU A 127 -14.60 4.02 -14.34
CA GLU A 127 -14.87 4.70 -13.08
C GLU A 127 -14.57 6.21 -13.14
N ASP A 128 -14.05 6.72 -14.26
CA ASP A 128 -13.54 8.09 -14.44
C ASP A 128 -14.55 9.20 -14.14
N ILE A 129 -15.83 8.92 -14.27
CA ILE A 129 -16.90 9.89 -14.04
C ILE A 129 -17.67 9.56 -12.75
N LEU A 130 -17.97 8.28 -12.55
CA LEU A 130 -18.88 7.86 -11.48
C LEU A 130 -18.16 7.46 -10.19
N GLY A 131 -16.89 7.08 -10.27
CA GLY A 131 -16.23 6.36 -9.20
C GLY A 131 -16.83 4.97 -8.98
N ARG A 132 -16.55 4.37 -7.82
CA ARG A 132 -17.03 3.03 -7.45
C ARG A 132 -18.03 3.12 -6.27
N LEU A 133 -19.23 2.58 -6.46
CA LEU A 133 -20.34 2.69 -5.49
C LEU A 133 -19.98 2.07 -4.13
N SER A 134 -19.32 0.90 -4.10
CA SER A 134 -18.87 0.26 -2.86
C SER A 134 -17.92 1.18 -2.06
N MET A 135 -17.03 1.87 -2.76
CA MET A 135 -16.09 2.80 -2.14
C MET A 135 -16.77 4.08 -1.61
N TRP A 136 -17.78 4.58 -2.31
CA TRP A 136 -18.59 5.69 -1.80
C TRP A 136 -19.31 5.34 -0.51
N ARG A 137 -19.87 4.13 -0.43
CA ARG A 137 -20.54 3.63 0.77
C ARG A 137 -19.60 3.43 1.95
N ALA A 138 -18.40 2.91 1.68
CA ALA A 138 -17.41 2.59 2.73
C ALA A 138 -16.68 3.84 3.25
N TYR A 139 -16.34 4.78 2.37
CA TYR A 139 -15.36 5.85 2.69
C TYR A 139 -15.86 7.27 2.43
N GLY A 140 -16.93 7.44 1.64
CA GLY A 140 -17.40 8.77 1.20
C GLY A 140 -18.13 9.56 2.31
N GLY A 141 -18.84 8.90 3.21
CA GLY A 141 -19.73 9.58 4.13
C GLY A 141 -20.77 10.42 3.37
N THR A 142 -21.18 11.56 3.91
CA THR A 142 -22.17 12.46 3.28
C THR A 142 -21.62 13.28 2.11
N ASN A 143 -20.33 13.52 2.07
CA ASN A 143 -19.63 14.33 1.06
C ASN A 143 -18.36 13.63 0.62
N GLY A 144 -18.53 12.54 -0.14
CA GLY A 144 -17.42 11.71 -0.62
C GLY A 144 -16.63 12.37 -1.76
N VAL A 145 -15.32 12.18 -1.77
CA VAL A 145 -14.43 12.61 -2.84
C VAL A 145 -13.42 11.50 -3.13
N ALA A 146 -13.08 11.28 -4.40
CA ALA A 146 -11.98 10.44 -4.80
C ALA A 146 -10.89 11.29 -5.48
N LEU A 147 -9.69 11.28 -4.90
CA LEU A 147 -8.50 11.82 -5.54
C LEU A 147 -7.90 10.72 -6.42
N VAL A 148 -8.05 10.85 -7.74
CA VAL A 148 -7.46 9.89 -8.68
C VAL A 148 -6.05 10.33 -9.00
N MET A 149 -5.10 9.43 -8.79
CA MET A 149 -3.66 9.69 -8.90
C MET A 149 -3.03 8.87 -10.02
N ASN A 150 -2.00 9.44 -10.64
CA ASN A 150 -1.14 8.75 -11.59
C ASN A 150 -0.38 7.59 -10.94
N ASN A 151 -0.01 6.60 -11.71
CA ASN A 151 0.70 5.42 -11.21
C ASN A 151 2.22 5.62 -11.01
N ALA A 152 2.78 6.69 -11.52
CA ALA A 152 4.24 6.91 -11.50
C ALA A 152 4.87 6.77 -10.09
N SER A 153 4.17 7.28 -9.06
CA SER A 153 4.65 7.20 -7.67
C SER A 153 4.52 5.81 -7.04
N PHE A 154 3.77 4.88 -7.67
CA PHE A 154 3.57 3.51 -7.18
C PHE A 154 4.44 2.49 -7.92
N GLN A 155 5.23 2.92 -8.92
CA GLN A 155 6.04 2.02 -9.75
C GLN A 155 7.31 1.51 -9.06
N ALA A 156 7.67 2.06 -7.90
CA ALA A 156 8.82 1.60 -7.15
C ALA A 156 8.51 0.25 -6.47
N THR A 157 9.24 -0.79 -6.84
CA THR A 157 9.17 -2.12 -6.22
C THR A 157 10.08 -2.26 -5.00
N GLU A 158 11.05 -1.37 -4.87
CA GLU A 158 11.85 -1.21 -3.65
C GLU A 158 11.34 0.01 -2.86
N PRO A 159 11.57 0.07 -1.54
CA PRO A 159 11.17 1.23 -0.76
C PRO A 159 11.75 2.50 -1.37
N SER A 160 11.00 3.59 -1.32
CA SER A 160 11.63 4.88 -1.57
C SER A 160 12.75 5.06 -0.58
N ASP A 161 14.00 5.04 -1.04
CA ASP A 161 15.18 5.24 -0.17
C ASP A 161 15.08 6.54 0.64
N VAL A 162 14.34 7.50 0.12
CA VAL A 162 14.09 8.79 0.76
C VAL A 162 13.02 8.70 1.83
N LEU A 163 11.85 8.15 1.48
CA LEU A 163 10.69 8.13 2.38
C LEU A 163 10.61 6.88 3.25
N LYS A 164 11.34 5.81 2.91
CA LYS A 164 11.26 4.52 3.60
C LYS A 164 9.81 4.00 3.73
N ILE A 165 9.09 4.11 2.62
CA ILE A 165 7.72 3.62 2.47
C ILE A 165 7.66 2.56 1.38
N TYR A 166 6.72 1.64 1.51
CA TYR A 166 6.52 0.51 0.61
C TYR A 166 5.13 0.59 0.00
N ALA A 167 5.00 0.42 -1.30
CA ALA A 167 3.72 0.27 -1.96
C ALA A 167 3.50 -1.20 -2.36
N SER A 168 2.40 -1.80 -1.93
CA SER A 168 2.08 -3.19 -2.22
C SER A 168 0.60 -3.39 -2.52
N PRO A 169 0.24 -4.18 -3.55
CA PRO A 169 -1.14 -4.63 -3.72
C PRO A 169 -1.55 -5.53 -2.57
N VAL A 170 -2.83 -5.49 -2.21
CA VAL A 170 -3.43 -6.40 -1.23
C VAL A 170 -3.81 -7.70 -1.90
N ALA A 171 -3.50 -8.80 -1.24
CA ALA A 171 -3.92 -10.15 -1.60
C ALA A 171 -5.18 -10.52 -0.81
N TYR A 172 -6.24 -10.89 -1.51
CA TYR A 172 -7.52 -11.28 -0.91
C TYR A 172 -7.59 -12.80 -0.86
N PHE A 173 -7.12 -13.37 0.24
CA PHE A 173 -7.01 -14.80 0.44
C PHE A 173 -7.70 -15.25 1.73
N ASP A 174 -8.40 -16.38 1.67
CA ASP A 174 -8.70 -17.17 2.86
C ASP A 174 -7.46 -18.01 3.28
N GLU A 175 -7.59 -18.79 4.36
CA GLU A 175 -6.47 -19.60 4.87
C GLU A 175 -5.99 -20.64 3.84
N LYS A 176 -6.89 -21.22 3.05
CA LYS A 176 -6.57 -22.23 2.05
C LYS A 176 -5.83 -21.61 0.86
N GLU A 177 -6.39 -20.54 0.31
CA GLU A 177 -5.77 -19.80 -0.81
C GLU A 177 -4.40 -19.23 -0.41
N PHE A 178 -4.28 -18.74 0.82
CA PHE A 178 -2.99 -18.29 1.37
C PHE A 178 -1.98 -19.43 1.41
N ALA A 179 -2.36 -20.62 1.90
CA ALA A 179 -1.48 -21.78 1.97
C ALA A 179 -1.00 -22.19 0.56
N GLU A 180 -1.88 -22.20 -0.44
CA GLU A 180 -1.51 -22.48 -1.84
C GLU A 180 -0.48 -21.47 -2.38
N LYS A 181 -0.67 -20.16 -2.06
CA LYS A 181 0.29 -19.11 -2.46
C LYS A 181 1.60 -19.16 -1.69
N PHE A 182 1.55 -19.52 -0.42
CA PHE A 182 2.75 -19.75 0.37
C PHE A 182 3.55 -20.94 -0.17
N GLU A 183 2.87 -22.02 -0.61
CA GLU A 183 3.52 -23.15 -1.28
C GLU A 183 4.23 -22.75 -2.58
N GLU A 184 3.61 -21.89 -3.41
CA GLU A 184 4.28 -21.34 -4.61
C GLU A 184 5.59 -20.63 -4.26
N VAL A 185 5.62 -19.87 -3.16
CA VAL A 185 6.84 -19.19 -2.68
C VAL A 185 7.89 -20.21 -2.20
N VAL A 186 7.47 -21.21 -1.42
CA VAL A 186 8.37 -22.26 -0.92
C VAL A 186 9.00 -23.01 -2.10
N ASN A 187 8.19 -23.41 -3.10
CA ASN A 187 8.68 -24.06 -4.33
C ASN A 187 9.72 -23.22 -5.07
N LYS A 188 9.48 -21.90 -5.18
CA LYS A 188 10.44 -20.97 -5.81
C LYS A 188 11.75 -20.90 -5.02
N ILE A 189 11.69 -20.81 -3.70
CA ILE A 189 12.88 -20.78 -2.85
C ILE A 189 13.66 -22.09 -2.98
N GLU A 190 12.97 -23.25 -2.97
CA GLU A 190 13.59 -24.58 -3.13
C GLU A 190 14.30 -24.73 -4.47
N ASN A 191 13.71 -24.21 -5.56
CA ASN A 191 14.29 -24.28 -6.90
C ASN A 191 15.46 -23.32 -7.13
N GLU A 192 15.60 -22.30 -6.27
CA GLU A 192 16.54 -21.19 -6.45
C GLU A 192 17.64 -21.15 -5.37
N VAL A 193 17.83 -22.25 -4.61
CA VAL A 193 18.75 -22.29 -3.45
C VAL A 193 20.16 -21.81 -3.80
N ASP A 194 20.73 -22.26 -4.94
CA ASP A 194 22.10 -21.91 -5.31
C ASP A 194 22.22 -20.43 -5.68
N PHE A 195 21.24 -19.88 -6.39
CA PHE A 195 21.17 -18.46 -6.69
C PHE A 195 21.01 -17.62 -5.41
N LEU A 196 20.13 -18.04 -4.50
CA LEU A 196 19.89 -17.33 -3.25
C LEU A 196 21.13 -17.35 -2.33
N LYS A 197 21.88 -18.44 -2.29
CA LYS A 197 23.15 -18.50 -1.54
C LYS A 197 24.17 -17.48 -2.03
N GLN A 198 24.22 -17.23 -3.34
CA GLN A 198 25.13 -16.24 -3.95
C GLN A 198 24.80 -14.79 -3.52
N GLN A 199 23.58 -14.52 -3.11
CA GLN A 199 23.16 -13.19 -2.65
C GLN A 199 23.70 -12.84 -1.25
N GLY A 200 24.16 -13.84 -0.50
CA GLY A 200 24.64 -13.69 0.87
C GLY A 200 23.56 -13.77 1.94
N ARG A 201 23.99 -14.20 3.12
CA ARG A 201 23.12 -14.51 4.27
C ARG A 201 22.25 -13.33 4.69
N GLU A 202 22.86 -12.14 4.87
CA GLU A 202 22.15 -10.96 5.38
C GLU A 202 21.05 -10.47 4.44
N GLU A 203 21.33 -10.46 3.14
CA GLU A 203 20.34 -10.08 2.13
C GLU A 203 19.16 -11.07 2.15
N ILE A 204 19.43 -12.38 2.16
CA ILE A 204 18.37 -13.40 2.15
C ILE A 204 17.57 -13.37 3.46
N ARG A 205 18.22 -13.21 4.61
CA ARG A 205 17.54 -13.02 5.90
C ARG A 205 16.57 -11.85 5.86
N SER A 206 17.03 -10.69 5.38
CA SER A 206 16.22 -9.48 5.24
C SER A 206 15.02 -9.69 4.32
N ARG A 207 15.22 -10.33 3.17
CA ARG A 207 14.15 -10.60 2.19
C ARG A 207 13.12 -11.59 2.71
N ILE A 208 13.52 -12.65 3.39
CA ILE A 208 12.61 -13.62 3.99
C ILE A 208 11.77 -12.95 5.09
N PHE A 209 12.41 -12.18 5.96
CA PHE A 209 11.69 -11.45 6.99
C PHE A 209 10.67 -10.47 6.39
N ARG A 210 11.08 -9.71 5.37
CA ARG A 210 10.21 -8.81 4.60
C ARG A 210 9.03 -9.55 3.97
N MET A 211 9.29 -10.69 3.34
CA MET A 211 8.26 -11.55 2.74
C MET A 211 7.20 -11.94 3.77
N LEU A 212 7.60 -12.41 4.95
CA LEU A 212 6.67 -12.80 6.01
C LEU A 212 5.90 -11.59 6.56
N ALA A 213 6.57 -10.46 6.76
CA ALA A 213 5.93 -9.23 7.22
C ALA A 213 4.86 -8.72 6.23
N PHE A 214 5.18 -8.70 4.94
CA PHE A 214 4.21 -8.29 3.91
C PHE A 214 3.11 -9.33 3.69
N ALA A 215 3.38 -10.62 3.86
CA ALA A 215 2.34 -11.66 3.86
C ALA A 215 1.30 -11.38 4.96
N VAL A 216 1.70 -10.85 6.11
CA VAL A 216 0.78 -10.43 7.17
C VAL A 216 0.09 -9.10 6.85
N LEU A 217 0.87 -8.08 6.46
CA LEU A 217 0.37 -6.71 6.31
C LEU A 217 -0.45 -6.48 5.03
N CYS A 218 -0.31 -7.34 4.02
CA CYS A 218 -0.97 -7.20 2.72
C CYS A 218 -1.93 -8.35 2.40
N THR A 219 -2.33 -9.18 3.37
CA THR A 219 -3.40 -10.16 3.20
C THR A 219 -4.67 -9.69 3.87
N LYS A 220 -5.78 -9.74 3.14
CA LYS A 220 -7.11 -9.30 3.57
C LYS A 220 -8.15 -10.38 3.25
N HIS A 221 -9.23 -10.42 4.02
CA HIS A 221 -10.30 -11.37 3.80
C HIS A 221 -10.94 -11.18 2.41
N PRO A 222 -11.27 -12.25 1.66
CA PRO A 222 -11.81 -12.18 0.29
C PRO A 222 -13.09 -11.32 0.15
N GLY A 223 -13.87 -11.20 1.20
CA GLY A 223 -15.06 -10.34 1.23
C GLY A 223 -14.81 -8.86 0.92
N PHE A 224 -13.56 -8.41 0.99
CA PHE A 224 -13.15 -7.03 0.66
C PHE A 224 -12.55 -6.88 -0.75
N ALA A 225 -12.60 -7.92 -1.58
CA ALA A 225 -11.92 -7.91 -2.90
C ALA A 225 -12.39 -6.80 -3.84
N GLU A 226 -13.59 -6.25 -3.66
CA GLU A 226 -14.10 -5.10 -4.42
C GLU A 226 -13.28 -3.82 -4.21
N GLU A 227 -12.55 -3.71 -3.10
CA GLU A 227 -11.73 -2.53 -2.82
C GLU A 227 -10.53 -2.43 -3.76
N VAL A 228 -10.02 -3.54 -4.28
CA VAL A 228 -8.83 -3.63 -5.16
C VAL A 228 -7.71 -2.74 -4.61
N GLU A 229 -7.42 -2.96 -3.33
CA GLU A 229 -6.62 -2.06 -2.48
C GLU A 229 -5.12 -2.21 -2.77
N TRP A 230 -4.43 -1.08 -2.68
CA TRP A 230 -2.98 -1.00 -2.52
C TRP A 230 -2.67 -0.26 -1.24
N ARG A 231 -1.67 -0.75 -0.51
CA ARG A 231 -1.19 -0.15 0.74
C ARG A 231 0.13 0.55 0.52
N VAL A 232 0.20 1.79 0.98
CA VAL A 232 1.46 2.49 1.19
C VAL A 232 1.79 2.37 2.67
N ILE A 233 2.87 1.66 2.99
CA ILE A 233 3.20 1.17 4.34
C ILE A 233 4.49 1.81 4.81
N HIS A 234 4.51 2.25 6.06
CA HIS A 234 5.70 2.66 6.79
C HIS A 234 5.81 1.87 8.09
N CYS A 235 6.98 1.29 8.30
CA CYS A 235 7.32 0.49 9.47
C CYS A 235 8.48 1.18 10.23
N PRO A 236 8.20 2.15 11.13
CA PRO A 236 9.26 2.92 11.81
C PRO A 236 10.15 2.05 12.71
N TRP A 237 9.66 0.89 13.12
CA TRP A 237 10.41 -0.12 13.87
C TRP A 237 11.44 -0.88 13.00
N TRP A 238 11.32 -0.80 11.69
CA TRP A 238 12.24 -1.42 10.74
C TRP A 238 13.18 -0.39 10.12
N GLU A 239 12.60 0.64 9.48
CA GLU A 239 13.33 1.75 8.88
C GLU A 239 12.58 3.06 9.12
N ASN A 240 13.31 4.11 9.44
CA ASN A 240 12.72 5.43 9.62
C ASN A 240 13.26 6.42 8.60
N SER A 241 12.47 7.43 8.26
CA SER A 241 12.85 8.49 7.33
C SER A 241 12.79 9.86 8.01
N PRO A 242 13.83 10.69 7.86
CA PRO A 242 13.79 12.07 8.33
C PRO A 242 12.83 12.95 7.51
N HIS A 243 12.35 12.46 6.36
CA HIS A 243 11.42 13.17 5.48
C HIS A 243 9.95 12.86 5.77
N LEU A 244 9.67 11.92 6.68
CA LEU A 244 8.32 11.65 7.17
C LEU A 244 8.12 12.34 8.51
N LEU A 245 7.26 13.35 8.52
CA LEU A 245 6.93 14.07 9.75
C LEU A 245 5.95 13.24 10.59
N LYS A 246 6.34 12.92 11.83
CA LYS A 246 5.47 12.29 12.82
C LYS A 246 4.83 13.36 13.69
N GLU A 247 3.50 13.41 13.70
CA GLU A 247 2.73 14.35 14.53
C GLU A 247 1.50 13.67 15.13
N THR A 248 0.93 14.29 16.17
CA THR A 248 -0.35 13.86 16.73
C THR A 248 -1.47 14.69 16.12
N GLU A 249 -2.41 14.00 15.47
CA GLU A 249 -3.58 14.62 14.85
C GLU A 249 -4.87 14.10 15.47
N VAL A 250 -5.91 14.93 15.45
CA VAL A 250 -7.24 14.53 15.92
C VAL A 250 -8.07 14.04 14.74
N ILE A 251 -8.36 12.75 14.70
CA ILE A 251 -9.16 12.13 13.65
C ILE A 251 -10.43 11.55 14.27
N GLN A 252 -11.59 12.06 13.85
CA GLN A 252 -12.90 11.67 14.40
C GLN A 252 -12.95 11.80 15.94
N GLY A 253 -12.36 12.88 16.49
CA GLY A 253 -12.32 13.15 17.92
C GLY A 253 -11.26 12.37 18.71
N VAL A 254 -10.47 11.50 18.07
CA VAL A 254 -9.43 10.68 18.71
C VAL A 254 -8.05 11.24 18.38
N PRO A 255 -7.26 11.72 19.37
CA PRO A 255 -5.86 12.07 19.17
C PRO A 255 -5.04 10.81 18.87
N GLN A 256 -4.33 10.80 17.75
CA GLN A 256 -3.53 9.65 17.33
C GLN A 256 -2.27 10.09 16.58
N PRO A 257 -1.14 9.40 16.74
CA PRO A 257 0.05 9.69 15.96
C PRO A 257 -0.17 9.28 14.51
N VAL A 258 0.30 10.13 13.60
CA VAL A 258 0.31 9.88 12.15
C VAL A 258 1.69 10.18 11.59
N TYR A 259 2.05 9.54 10.49
CA TYR A 259 3.15 9.98 9.65
C TYR A 259 2.60 10.70 8.43
N LYS A 260 3.24 11.80 8.04
CA LYS A 260 2.82 12.67 6.94
C LYS A 260 3.76 12.50 5.76
N ILE A 261 3.23 12.01 4.63
CA ILE A 261 3.95 11.93 3.35
C ILE A 261 3.87 13.31 2.72
N PRO A 262 5.00 14.01 2.49
CA PRO A 262 5.00 15.29 1.80
C PRO A 262 4.64 15.09 0.32
N LEU A 263 3.74 15.90 -0.21
CA LEU A 263 3.45 16.00 -1.65
C LEU A 263 4.30 17.09 -2.27
N GLN A 264 5.62 16.93 -2.12
CA GLN A 264 6.65 17.85 -2.58
C GLN A 264 7.86 17.07 -3.09
N ASP A 265 8.35 17.44 -4.25
CA ASP A 265 9.56 16.84 -4.81
C ASP A 265 10.79 17.17 -3.98
N ILE A 266 11.72 16.22 -3.91
CA ILE A 266 13.05 16.36 -3.30
C ILE A 266 14.07 15.90 -4.37
N PRO A 267 14.31 16.72 -5.40
CA PRO A 267 15.09 16.32 -6.59
C PRO A 267 16.51 15.88 -6.26
N GLU A 268 17.14 16.52 -5.29
CA GLU A 268 18.50 16.19 -4.83
C GLU A 268 18.62 14.79 -4.20
N LYS A 269 17.47 14.19 -3.84
CA LYS A 269 17.37 12.82 -3.36
C LYS A 269 16.74 11.86 -4.38
N GLY A 270 16.46 12.34 -5.59
CA GLY A 270 15.83 11.54 -6.64
C GLY A 270 14.32 11.32 -6.45
N LEU A 271 13.70 11.99 -5.48
CA LEU A 271 12.24 11.92 -5.27
C LEU A 271 11.56 13.01 -6.09
N THR A 272 10.90 12.64 -7.18
CA THR A 272 10.23 13.56 -8.11
C THR A 272 8.88 13.01 -8.56
N GLY A 273 7.96 13.92 -8.97
CA GLY A 273 6.65 13.55 -9.50
C GLY A 273 5.60 13.29 -8.41
N ILE A 274 5.84 13.73 -7.18
CA ILE A 274 4.90 13.59 -6.06
C ILE A 274 4.18 14.90 -5.71
N THR A 275 4.45 15.98 -6.44
CA THR A 275 3.69 17.23 -6.28
C THR A 275 2.22 17.04 -6.69
N ILE A 276 1.31 17.86 -6.16
CA ILE A 276 -0.12 17.75 -6.51
C ILE A 276 -0.35 17.86 -8.02
N PRO A 277 0.27 18.82 -8.78
CA PRO A 277 0.09 18.88 -10.23
C PRO A 277 0.56 17.62 -10.98
N ALA A 278 1.63 16.97 -10.51
CA ALA A 278 2.17 15.76 -11.12
C ALA A 278 1.38 14.49 -10.72
N LEU A 279 0.93 14.43 -9.46
CA LEU A 279 0.30 13.25 -8.89
C LEU A 279 -1.19 13.17 -9.22
N VAL A 280 -1.95 14.26 -9.08
CA VAL A 280 -3.41 14.25 -9.21
C VAL A 280 -3.83 14.30 -10.68
N ASP A 281 -4.41 13.21 -11.16
CA ASP A 281 -5.01 13.14 -12.50
C ASP A 281 -6.36 13.86 -12.52
N ARG A 282 -7.26 13.51 -11.59
CA ARG A 282 -8.59 14.10 -11.46
C ARG A 282 -9.15 13.97 -10.05
N ILE A 283 -10.23 14.70 -9.80
CA ILE A 283 -11.05 14.59 -8.60
C ILE A 283 -12.46 14.18 -9.04
N ILE A 284 -13.01 13.16 -8.36
CA ILE A 284 -14.41 12.77 -8.54
C ILE A 284 -15.16 13.10 -7.25
N ILE A 285 -16.19 13.94 -7.38
CA ILE A 285 -17.09 14.26 -6.26
C ILE A 285 -18.16 13.17 -6.24
N GLY A 286 -18.24 12.45 -5.15
CA GLY A 286 -19.22 11.39 -4.95
C GLY A 286 -20.65 11.92 -4.78
N PRO A 287 -21.62 11.02 -4.56
CA PRO A 287 -22.99 11.43 -4.28
C PRO A 287 -23.04 12.36 -3.05
N THR A 288 -23.63 13.53 -3.21
CA THR A 288 -23.73 14.58 -2.16
C THR A 288 -24.89 15.52 -2.47
N ARG A 289 -25.31 16.34 -1.47
CA ARG A 289 -26.36 17.35 -1.65
C ARG A 289 -25.84 18.62 -2.33
N ASP A 290 -24.55 18.95 -2.13
CA ASP A 290 -23.96 20.22 -2.56
C ASP A 290 -22.79 20.04 -3.54
N PRO A 291 -23.01 19.33 -4.69
CA PRO A 291 -21.91 18.93 -5.59
C PRO A 291 -21.21 20.13 -6.24
N LEU A 292 -21.96 21.20 -6.58
CA LEU A 292 -21.38 22.38 -7.23
C LEU A 292 -20.47 23.17 -6.28
N ALA A 293 -20.92 23.40 -5.03
CA ALA A 293 -20.10 24.10 -4.04
C ALA A 293 -18.80 23.35 -3.74
N ILE A 294 -18.88 22.02 -3.67
CA ILE A 294 -17.70 21.16 -3.50
C ILE A 294 -16.79 21.26 -4.73
N ALA A 295 -17.35 21.26 -5.95
CA ALA A 295 -16.57 21.38 -7.18
C ALA A 295 -15.81 22.70 -7.26
N GLU A 296 -16.48 23.82 -6.96
CA GLU A 296 -15.86 25.16 -6.92
C GLU A 296 -14.74 25.22 -5.89
N GLY A 297 -14.96 24.68 -4.68
CA GLY A 297 -13.93 24.62 -3.64
C GLY A 297 -12.69 23.80 -4.06
N PHE A 298 -12.89 22.67 -4.72
CA PHE A 298 -11.77 21.87 -5.23
C PHE A 298 -11.06 22.50 -6.43
N ALA A 299 -11.79 23.24 -7.29
CA ALA A 299 -11.16 24.02 -8.37
C ALA A 299 -10.20 25.07 -7.81
N ASP A 300 -10.63 25.82 -6.80
CA ASP A 300 -9.78 26.80 -6.10
C ASP A 300 -8.56 26.15 -5.43
N LEU A 301 -8.76 25.03 -4.75
CA LEU A 301 -7.67 24.30 -4.11
C LEU A 301 -6.64 23.75 -5.11
N LEU A 302 -7.07 23.20 -6.24
CA LEU A 302 -6.17 22.73 -7.30
C LEU A 302 -5.38 23.89 -7.92
N ALA A 303 -6.05 25.03 -8.21
CA ALA A 303 -5.39 26.22 -8.73
C ALA A 303 -4.31 26.72 -7.75
N LYS A 304 -4.62 26.82 -6.44
CA LYS A 304 -3.67 27.21 -5.38
C LYS A 304 -2.53 26.19 -5.21
N ALA A 305 -2.77 24.93 -5.54
CA ALA A 305 -1.74 23.89 -5.53
C ALA A 305 -0.82 23.92 -6.78
N GLY A 306 -1.12 24.78 -7.77
CA GLY A 306 -0.33 24.95 -8.98
C GLY A 306 -0.80 24.13 -10.18
N VAL A 307 -2.05 23.64 -10.17
CA VAL A 307 -2.64 23.00 -11.34
C VAL A 307 -3.17 24.07 -12.32
N GLU A 308 -2.49 24.23 -13.44
CA GLU A 308 -2.79 25.30 -14.42
C GLU A 308 -4.05 25.04 -15.24
N GLN A 309 -4.32 23.76 -15.61
CA GLN A 309 -5.46 23.37 -16.42
C GLN A 309 -6.48 22.60 -15.58
N LEU A 310 -7.61 23.23 -15.28
CA LEU A 310 -8.67 22.65 -14.48
C LEU A 310 -9.73 21.90 -15.32
N ASN A 311 -9.80 22.17 -16.64
CA ASN A 311 -10.75 21.51 -17.53
C ASN A 311 -10.50 19.99 -17.53
N GLY A 312 -11.56 19.21 -17.26
CA GLY A 312 -11.46 17.75 -17.19
C GLY A 312 -10.74 17.22 -15.93
N LYS A 313 -10.56 18.07 -14.91
CA LYS A 313 -9.96 17.65 -13.62
C LYS A 313 -11.00 17.37 -12.55
N ILE A 314 -12.20 17.89 -12.63
CA ILE A 314 -13.24 17.70 -11.63
C ILE A 314 -14.48 17.11 -12.28
N PHE A 315 -14.95 16.01 -11.74
CA PHE A 315 -16.14 15.29 -12.18
C PHE A 315 -17.12 15.16 -11.01
N ILE A 316 -18.42 15.20 -11.31
CA ILE A 316 -19.48 15.00 -10.33
C ILE A 316 -20.15 13.67 -10.64
N SER A 317 -20.09 12.75 -9.69
CA SER A 317 -20.78 11.46 -9.76
C SER A 317 -22.30 11.68 -9.67
N ASN A 318 -23.04 11.16 -10.63
CA ASN A 318 -24.50 11.20 -10.61
C ASN A 318 -25.14 9.88 -10.14
N ILE A 319 -24.39 9.07 -9.41
CA ILE A 319 -24.92 7.85 -8.78
C ILE A 319 -26.03 8.25 -7.80
N PRO A 320 -27.28 7.73 -7.95
CA PRO A 320 -28.40 8.09 -7.09
C PRO A 320 -28.29 7.37 -5.74
N LEU A 321 -27.37 7.80 -4.90
CA LEU A 321 -27.20 7.29 -3.54
C LEU A 321 -27.89 8.27 -2.58
N ARG A 322 -28.88 7.79 -1.84
CA ARG A 322 -29.45 8.51 -0.70
C ARG A 322 -28.51 8.34 0.51
N GLN A 323 -28.07 9.44 1.05
CA GLN A 323 -27.26 9.51 2.28
C GLN A 323 -28.12 10.00 3.44
#